data_57dbe1a202175fa550d0b01756ccbef3
#
_entry.id   57dbe1a202175fa550d0b01756ccbef3
#
_cell.length_a   1.000
_cell.length_b   1.000
_cell.length_c   1.000
_cell.angle_alpha   90.00
_cell.angle_beta   90.00
_cell.angle_gamma   90.00
#
_symmetry.space_group_name_H-M   'P 1'
#
loop_
_entity.id
_entity.type
_entity.pdbx_description
1 polymer ?
#
loop_
_entity_poly.entity_id
_entity_poly.type
_entity_poly.pdbx_seq_one_letter_code
_entity_poly.pdbx_strand_id
1 'polypeptide(L)'
;GVAIDVPAASVLRSGDVILRARGKPVRTVTELRAALAPLTPGETVALRIRRNLTTIDRKVEMAGSPGEQGRAIIGIQASEEANIVHPRKVTIDLGNIGGPSAGLPFALQVYQELGKDVDRGLRVAATGEIQLDGSVTSVGGVKQKTYGVRQAKADVFLVPAGENAAIARPYAGGLRVIPVESFRQALQVLKTLPQK
;
A
#
# COMPACT_ATOMS: atom_id res chain seq x y z
N GLY A 1 7.06 1.85 11.60
CA GLY A 1 7.88 1.19 12.63
C GLY A 1 9.36 1.47 12.45
N VAL A 2 10.13 1.30 13.51
CA VAL A 2 11.60 1.39 13.49
C VAL A 2 12.14 0.00 13.81
N ALA A 3 13.09 -0.50 13.00
CA ALA A 3 13.71 -1.80 13.26
C ALA A 3 14.53 -1.75 14.57
N ILE A 4 14.62 -2.87 15.26
CA ILE A 4 15.48 -3.05 16.44
C ILE A 4 16.92 -3.24 15.94
N ASP A 5 17.91 -2.75 16.68
CA ASP A 5 19.35 -2.84 16.36
C ASP A 5 19.82 -2.03 15.13
N VAL A 6 19.16 -0.90 14.85
CA VAL A 6 19.66 0.07 13.88
C VAL A 6 19.87 1.44 14.54
N PRO A 7 20.80 2.28 14.05
CA PRO A 7 21.06 3.60 14.63
C PRO A 7 19.82 4.49 14.74
N ALA A 8 18.87 4.35 13.82
CA ALA A 8 17.61 5.07 13.85
C ALA A 8 16.76 4.78 15.10
N ALA A 9 16.89 3.59 15.71
CA ALA A 9 16.07 3.19 16.87
C ALA A 9 16.28 4.09 18.11
N SER A 10 17.48 4.67 18.25
CA SER A 10 17.78 5.60 19.35
C SER A 10 17.26 7.01 19.11
N VAL A 11 16.92 7.37 17.86
CA VAL A 11 16.63 8.74 17.43
C VAL A 11 15.19 8.94 16.99
N LEU A 12 14.67 7.98 16.23
CA LEU A 12 13.31 7.99 15.68
C LEU A 12 12.37 7.10 16.50
N ARG A 13 11.09 7.44 16.46
CA ARG A 13 10.02 6.71 17.15
C ARG A 13 8.89 6.38 16.17
N SER A 14 8.16 5.33 16.45
CA SER A 14 6.91 5.05 15.73
C SER A 14 5.95 6.25 15.90
N GLY A 15 5.34 6.68 14.79
CA GLY A 15 4.48 7.87 14.72
C GLY A 15 5.22 9.17 14.38
N ASP A 16 6.56 9.17 14.23
CA ASP A 16 7.27 10.32 13.69
C ASP A 16 6.93 10.49 12.20
N VAL A 17 6.63 11.72 11.77
CA VAL A 17 6.38 12.08 10.38
C VAL A 17 7.62 12.80 9.83
N ILE A 18 8.27 12.24 8.82
CA ILE A 18 9.44 12.84 8.19
C ILE A 18 8.98 13.93 7.22
N LEU A 19 9.36 15.16 7.48
CA LEU A 19 8.99 16.35 6.69
C LEU A 19 10.08 16.74 5.70
N ARG A 20 11.37 16.53 6.07
CA ARG A 20 12.53 16.85 5.23
C ARG A 20 13.64 15.83 5.45
N ALA A 21 14.40 15.54 4.39
CA ALA A 21 15.65 14.81 4.44
C ALA A 21 16.71 15.57 3.65
N ARG A 22 17.91 15.75 4.22
CA ARG A 22 19.01 16.52 3.62
C ARG A 22 18.59 17.94 3.18
N GLY A 23 17.74 18.60 3.97
CA GLY A 23 17.20 19.92 3.66
C GLY A 23 16.09 19.97 2.59
N LYS A 24 15.83 18.88 1.85
CA LYS A 24 14.78 18.82 0.84
C LYS A 24 13.44 18.35 1.47
N PRO A 25 12.30 18.90 1.06
CA PRO A 25 10.99 18.39 1.47
C PRO A 25 10.82 16.92 1.07
N VAL A 26 10.14 16.16 1.91
CA VAL A 26 9.77 14.76 1.68
C VAL A 26 8.26 14.63 1.92
N ARG A 27 7.54 14.16 0.92
CA ARG A 27 6.08 13.97 0.96
C ARG A 27 5.68 12.52 0.73
N THR A 28 6.56 11.75 0.05
CA THR A 28 6.32 10.34 -0.29
C THR A 28 7.48 9.46 0.16
N VAL A 29 7.23 8.17 0.30
CA VAL A 29 8.28 7.19 0.59
C VAL A 29 9.31 7.15 -0.55
N THR A 30 8.88 7.35 -1.79
CA THR A 30 9.76 7.41 -2.97
C THR A 30 10.72 8.61 -2.88
N GLU A 31 10.21 9.79 -2.51
CA GLU A 31 11.06 10.98 -2.31
C GLU A 31 12.05 10.78 -1.16
N LEU A 32 11.63 10.14 -0.06
CA LEU A 32 12.53 9.78 1.02
C LEU A 32 13.65 8.85 0.54
N ARG A 33 13.31 7.78 -0.17
CA ARG A 33 14.29 6.86 -0.74
C ARG A 33 15.27 7.57 -1.68
N ALA A 34 14.76 8.42 -2.56
CA ALA A 34 15.60 9.20 -3.48
C ALA A 34 16.56 10.15 -2.74
N ALA A 35 16.12 10.76 -1.63
CA ALA A 35 16.94 11.62 -0.82
C ALA A 35 18.06 10.85 -0.07
N LEU A 36 17.80 9.59 0.28
CA LEU A 36 18.75 8.73 0.99
C LEU A 36 19.70 7.95 0.06
N ALA A 37 19.30 7.69 -1.19
CA ALA A 37 20.03 6.87 -2.14
C ALA A 37 21.52 7.25 -2.36
N PRO A 38 21.92 8.53 -2.31
CA PRO A 38 23.34 8.91 -2.47
C PRO A 38 24.21 8.66 -1.24
N LEU A 39 23.63 8.23 -0.11
CA LEU A 39 24.37 8.05 1.14
C LEU A 39 24.93 6.63 1.25
N THR A 40 26.06 6.51 1.94
CA THR A 40 26.72 5.25 2.26
C THR A 40 26.56 4.88 3.75
N PRO A 41 26.71 3.60 4.12
CA PRO A 41 26.69 3.20 5.53
C PRO A 41 27.73 3.98 6.35
N GLY A 42 27.35 4.42 7.54
CA GLY A 42 28.16 5.25 8.45
C GLY A 42 27.99 6.77 8.23
N GLU A 43 27.45 7.20 7.09
CA GLU A 43 27.14 8.62 6.91
C GLU A 43 25.93 9.03 7.73
N THR A 44 25.85 10.32 8.06
CA THR A 44 24.74 10.88 8.86
C THR A 44 23.80 11.69 7.98
N VAL A 45 22.49 11.40 8.08
CA VAL A 45 21.44 12.17 7.43
C VAL A 45 20.75 13.11 8.43
N ALA A 46 20.59 14.38 8.04
CA ALA A 46 19.75 15.33 8.77
C ALA A 46 18.29 15.17 8.32
N LEU A 47 17.42 14.87 9.27
CA LEU A 47 15.98 14.75 9.09
C LEU A 47 15.26 15.83 9.90
N ARG A 48 14.26 16.47 9.30
CA ARG A 48 13.25 17.24 10.03
C ARG A 48 12.01 16.38 10.15
N ILE A 49 11.61 16.15 11.38
CA ILE A 49 10.45 15.30 11.70
C ILE A 49 9.41 16.10 12.50
N ARG A 50 8.16 15.68 12.40
CA ARG A 50 7.09 16.07 13.33
C ARG A 50 6.83 14.90 14.27
N ARG A 51 6.97 15.17 15.56
CA ARG A 51 6.63 14.25 16.64
C ARG A 51 5.49 14.87 17.44
N ASN A 52 4.33 14.25 17.43
CA ASN A 52 3.09 14.86 17.89
C ASN A 52 2.86 16.20 17.15
N LEU A 53 2.79 17.31 17.87
CA LEU A 53 2.59 18.67 17.32
C LEU A 53 3.89 19.47 17.18
N THR A 54 5.04 18.88 17.51
CA THR A 54 6.33 19.59 17.55
C THR A 54 7.22 19.14 16.39
N THR A 55 7.76 20.12 15.68
CA THR A 55 8.78 19.88 14.63
C THR A 55 10.16 19.92 15.25
N ILE A 56 10.96 18.90 15.02
CA ILE A 56 12.30 18.73 15.57
C ILE A 56 13.28 18.23 14.51
N ASP A 57 14.51 18.68 14.60
CA ASP A 57 15.59 18.19 13.74
C ASP A 57 16.30 17.02 14.42
N ARG A 58 16.64 16.00 13.64
CA ARG A 58 17.34 14.80 14.10
C ARG A 58 18.45 14.46 13.10
N LYS A 59 19.54 13.93 13.61
CA LYS A 59 20.59 13.32 12.82
C LYS A 59 20.53 11.80 13.02
N VAL A 60 20.51 11.06 11.93
CA VAL A 60 20.42 9.60 11.94
C VAL A 60 21.58 9.05 11.16
N GLU A 61 22.33 8.13 11.74
CA GLU A 61 23.39 7.41 11.06
C GLU A 61 22.77 6.35 10.14
N MET A 62 23.35 6.21 8.94
CA MET A 62 22.93 5.22 7.96
C MET A 62 23.53 3.85 8.30
N ALA A 63 22.69 2.83 8.41
CA ALA A 63 23.13 1.44 8.55
C ALA A 63 23.34 0.78 7.18
N GLY A 64 24.12 -0.30 7.13
CA GLY A 64 24.20 -1.17 5.95
C GLY A 64 22.91 -1.98 5.80
N SER A 65 22.45 -2.16 4.56
CA SER A 65 21.28 -2.99 4.26
C SER A 65 21.66 -4.48 4.42
N PRO A 66 20.89 -5.27 5.21
CA PRO A 66 21.09 -6.71 5.23
C PRO A 66 20.82 -7.30 3.83
N GLY A 67 21.84 -7.97 3.27
CA GLY A 67 21.71 -8.66 1.98
C GLY A 67 22.06 -7.84 0.72
N GLU A 68 22.30 -6.52 0.83
CA GLU A 68 22.75 -5.68 -0.28
C GLU A 68 24.02 -4.91 0.11
N GLN A 69 25.19 -5.39 -0.33
CA GLN A 69 26.47 -4.71 -0.06
C GLN A 69 26.48 -3.28 -0.62
N GLY A 70 26.90 -2.32 0.22
CA GLY A 70 27.04 -0.91 -0.15
C GLY A 70 25.75 -0.09 -0.11
N ARG A 71 24.59 -0.70 0.04
CA ARG A 71 23.34 0.03 0.20
C ARG A 71 23.16 0.52 1.63
N ALA A 72 22.91 1.82 1.78
CA ALA A 72 22.61 2.43 3.06
C ALA A 72 21.11 2.50 3.32
N ILE A 73 20.71 2.24 4.56
CA ILE A 73 19.32 2.35 5.05
C ILE A 73 19.30 3.08 6.39
N ILE A 74 18.19 3.70 6.73
CA ILE A 74 17.96 4.22 8.09
C ILE A 74 17.25 3.20 8.99
N GLY A 75 16.83 2.04 8.44
CA GLY A 75 16.23 0.96 9.23
C GLY A 75 14.84 1.28 9.77
N ILE A 76 14.01 1.96 8.98
CA ILE A 76 12.61 2.23 9.32
C ILE A 76 11.67 1.59 8.30
N GLN A 77 10.49 1.24 8.79
CA GLN A 77 9.35 0.96 7.93
C GLN A 77 8.53 2.24 7.80
N ALA A 78 8.58 2.86 6.63
CA ALA A 78 7.87 4.10 6.33
C ALA A 78 6.60 3.82 5.53
N SER A 79 5.54 4.55 5.87
CA SER A 79 4.29 4.63 5.10
C SER A 79 3.95 6.10 4.87
N GLU A 80 3.12 6.37 3.87
CA GLU A 80 2.67 7.72 3.60
C GLU A 80 1.54 8.10 4.56
N GLU A 81 1.62 9.31 5.15
CA GLU A 81 0.54 9.91 5.92
C GLU A 81 -0.12 10.98 5.05
N ALA A 82 -1.36 10.77 4.69
CA ALA A 82 -2.15 11.77 3.99
C ALA A 82 -3.14 12.42 4.95
N ASN A 83 -3.14 13.74 5.02
CA ASN A 83 -4.24 14.46 5.63
C ASN A 83 -5.35 14.61 4.59
N ILE A 84 -6.21 13.60 4.50
CA ILE A 84 -7.29 13.55 3.53
C ILE A 84 -8.52 14.22 4.15
N VAL A 85 -8.88 15.39 3.64
CA VAL A 85 -10.15 16.04 3.98
C VAL A 85 -11.25 15.40 3.14
N HIS A 86 -12.06 14.56 3.76
CA HIS A 86 -13.21 13.94 3.10
C HIS A 86 -14.41 14.89 3.14
N PRO A 87 -15.05 15.17 2.00
CA PRO A 87 -16.28 15.96 1.97
C PRO A 87 -17.49 15.20 2.56
N ARG A 88 -17.34 13.90 2.76
CA ARG A 88 -18.32 13.01 3.38
C ARG A 88 -17.67 12.13 4.42
N LYS A 89 -18.35 11.88 5.54
CA LYS A 89 -17.89 10.90 6.53
C LYS A 89 -18.10 9.50 5.95
N VAL A 90 -17.00 8.74 5.84
CA VAL A 90 -17.01 7.32 5.50
C VAL A 90 -16.61 6.55 6.75
N THR A 91 -17.43 5.59 7.15
CA THR A 91 -17.14 4.67 8.25
C THR A 91 -17.07 3.26 7.65
N ILE A 92 -15.94 2.59 7.81
CA ILE A 92 -15.75 1.20 7.38
C ILE A 92 -15.59 0.37 8.64
N ASP A 93 -16.54 -0.52 8.89
CA ASP A 93 -16.45 -1.49 9.98
C ASP A 93 -15.78 -2.76 9.45
N LEU A 94 -14.59 -3.03 9.94
CA LEU A 94 -13.79 -4.18 9.53
C LEU A 94 -13.98 -5.40 10.44
N GLY A 95 -14.70 -5.25 11.55
CA GLY A 95 -14.75 -6.26 12.59
C GLY A 95 -13.34 -6.70 13.00
N ASN A 96 -13.03 -7.99 12.86
CA ASN A 96 -11.71 -8.56 13.16
C ASN A 96 -10.81 -8.70 11.92
N ILE A 97 -11.19 -8.11 10.79
CA ILE A 97 -10.42 -8.20 9.54
C ILE A 97 -9.36 -7.10 9.54
N GLY A 98 -8.09 -7.49 9.45
CA GLY A 98 -6.96 -6.58 9.38
C GLY A 98 -6.12 -6.75 8.12
N GLY A 99 -5.23 -5.78 7.90
CA GLY A 99 -4.23 -5.79 6.84
C GLY A 99 -4.63 -5.00 5.58
N PRO A 100 -3.62 -4.55 4.81
CA PRO A 100 -3.81 -3.63 3.70
C PRO A 100 -4.47 -4.27 2.46
N SER A 101 -4.56 -5.60 2.41
CA SER A 101 -5.03 -6.35 1.23
C SER A 101 -6.52 -6.15 0.89
N ALA A 102 -7.27 -5.51 1.79
CA ALA A 102 -8.67 -5.14 1.58
C ALA A 102 -8.83 -3.71 0.99
N GLY A 103 -7.76 -3.00 0.73
CA GLY A 103 -7.80 -1.62 0.21
C GLY A 103 -8.59 -1.50 -1.09
N LEU A 104 -8.29 -2.34 -2.08
CA LEU A 104 -8.99 -2.32 -3.36
C LEU A 104 -10.49 -2.63 -3.23
N PRO A 105 -10.93 -3.72 -2.57
CA PRO A 105 -12.37 -3.99 -2.41
C PRO A 105 -13.09 -2.88 -1.63
N PHE A 106 -12.49 -2.28 -0.60
CA PHE A 106 -13.11 -1.17 0.11
C PHE A 106 -13.26 0.07 -0.75
N ALA A 107 -12.26 0.41 -1.54
CA ALA A 107 -12.35 1.54 -2.47
C ALA A 107 -13.46 1.33 -3.51
N LEU A 108 -13.63 0.11 -4.02
CA LEU A 108 -14.72 -0.24 -4.93
C LEU A 108 -16.08 -0.14 -4.24
N GLN A 109 -16.21 -0.66 -3.01
CA GLN A 109 -17.45 -0.59 -2.23
C GLN A 109 -17.84 0.86 -1.91
N VAL A 110 -16.89 1.69 -1.44
CA VAL A 110 -17.15 3.12 -1.19
C VAL A 110 -17.62 3.82 -2.47
N TYR A 111 -17.00 3.50 -3.61
CA TYR A 111 -17.39 4.09 -4.89
C TYR A 111 -18.80 3.67 -5.32
N GLN A 112 -19.19 2.42 -5.04
CA GLN A 112 -20.56 1.92 -5.23
C GLN A 112 -21.57 2.66 -4.35
N GLU A 113 -21.27 2.80 -3.06
CA GLU A 113 -22.12 3.53 -2.10
C GLU A 113 -22.29 5.02 -2.44
N LEU A 114 -21.37 5.58 -3.20
CA LEU A 114 -21.51 6.93 -3.76
C LEU A 114 -22.45 7.01 -4.97
N GLY A 115 -23.20 5.93 -5.26
CA GLY A 115 -24.18 5.85 -6.34
C GLY A 115 -23.60 5.56 -7.71
N LYS A 116 -22.39 4.96 -7.74
CA LYS A 116 -21.75 4.52 -8.99
C LYS A 116 -21.96 3.02 -9.16
N ASP A 117 -22.64 2.61 -10.21
CA ASP A 117 -22.78 1.18 -10.54
C ASP A 117 -21.41 0.61 -10.95
N VAL A 118 -20.78 -0.11 -10.02
CA VAL A 118 -19.43 -0.68 -10.20
C VAL A 118 -19.52 -2.14 -10.60
N ASP A 119 -20.41 -2.90 -9.99
CA ASP A 119 -20.49 -4.35 -10.16
C ASP A 119 -21.38 -4.79 -11.33
N ARG A 120 -22.32 -3.93 -11.76
CA ARG A 120 -23.22 -4.18 -12.90
C ARG A 120 -23.99 -5.51 -12.77
N GLY A 121 -24.35 -5.86 -11.53
CA GLY A 121 -25.02 -7.11 -11.21
C GLY A 121 -24.11 -8.33 -11.10
N LEU A 122 -22.79 -8.17 -11.27
CA LEU A 122 -21.80 -9.23 -11.09
C LEU A 122 -21.41 -9.36 -9.61
N ARG A 123 -21.11 -10.57 -9.19
CA ARG A 123 -20.43 -10.81 -7.90
C ARG A 123 -18.94 -10.59 -8.08
N VAL A 124 -18.50 -9.38 -7.76
CA VAL A 124 -17.09 -8.96 -7.88
C VAL A 124 -16.37 -9.24 -6.57
N ALA A 125 -15.31 -10.03 -6.62
CA ALA A 125 -14.32 -10.12 -5.55
C ALA A 125 -13.07 -9.35 -5.95
N ALA A 126 -12.38 -8.79 -4.96
CA ALA A 126 -11.13 -8.10 -5.19
C ALA A 126 -10.14 -8.33 -4.03
N THR A 127 -8.87 -8.21 -4.31
CA THR A 127 -7.80 -8.08 -3.31
C THR A 127 -6.70 -7.18 -3.86
N GLY A 128 -6.04 -6.43 -3.00
CA GLY A 128 -4.96 -5.53 -3.36
C GLY A 128 -4.81 -4.45 -2.31
N GLU A 129 -3.58 -4.08 -2.02
CA GLU A 129 -3.30 -2.88 -1.26
C GLU A 129 -3.41 -1.69 -2.21
N ILE A 130 -4.13 -0.63 -1.80
CA ILE A 130 -4.26 0.60 -2.58
C ILE A 130 -3.36 1.68 -2.00
N GLN A 131 -2.57 2.32 -2.86
CA GLN A 131 -1.72 3.44 -2.49
C GLN A 131 -2.46 4.77 -2.69
N LEU A 132 -1.91 5.86 -2.15
CA LEU A 132 -2.52 7.19 -2.25
C LEU A 132 -2.64 7.73 -3.69
N ASP A 133 -1.77 7.28 -4.58
CA ASP A 133 -1.82 7.60 -6.02
C ASP A 133 -2.85 6.74 -6.79
N GLY A 134 -3.51 5.80 -6.09
CA GLY A 134 -4.46 4.87 -6.65
C GLY A 134 -3.84 3.63 -7.28
N SER A 135 -2.53 3.43 -7.17
CA SER A 135 -1.88 2.18 -7.61
C SER A 135 -2.29 1.01 -6.71
N VAL A 136 -2.32 -0.19 -7.30
CA VAL A 136 -2.67 -1.43 -6.61
C VAL A 136 -1.42 -2.29 -6.51
N THR A 137 -1.00 -2.58 -5.27
CA THR A 137 0.22 -3.32 -4.98
C THR A 137 -0.03 -4.73 -4.47
N SER A 138 1.01 -5.56 -4.57
CA SER A 138 0.99 -6.99 -4.25
C SER A 138 0.58 -7.29 -2.81
N VAL A 139 -0.09 -8.43 -2.62
CA VAL A 139 -0.58 -8.91 -1.32
C VAL A 139 -0.24 -10.39 -1.13
N GLY A 140 -0.23 -10.82 0.13
CA GLY A 140 -0.02 -12.22 0.46
C GLY A 140 -1.28 -13.08 0.40
N GLY A 141 -1.10 -14.42 0.41
CA GLY A 141 -2.18 -15.38 0.54
C GLY A 141 -3.12 -15.50 -0.67
N VAL A 142 -2.66 -15.14 -1.86
CA VAL A 142 -3.50 -15.08 -3.08
C VAL A 142 -4.07 -16.46 -3.44
N LYS A 143 -3.30 -17.54 -3.26
CA LYS A 143 -3.80 -18.91 -3.48
C LYS A 143 -5.05 -19.18 -2.63
N GLN A 144 -4.97 -18.95 -1.32
CA GLN A 144 -6.07 -19.18 -0.38
C GLN A 144 -7.26 -18.28 -0.69
N LYS A 145 -7.01 -17.01 -0.99
CA LYS A 145 -8.04 -16.06 -1.42
C LYS A 145 -8.76 -16.53 -2.68
N THR A 146 -8.04 -17.06 -3.67
CA THR A 146 -8.64 -17.58 -4.90
C THR A 146 -9.59 -18.74 -4.61
N TYR A 147 -9.24 -19.65 -3.71
CA TYR A 147 -10.15 -20.72 -3.29
C TYR A 147 -11.41 -20.17 -2.62
N GLY A 148 -11.27 -19.24 -1.67
CA GLY A 148 -12.42 -18.61 -1.00
C GLY A 148 -13.34 -17.89 -1.97
N VAL A 149 -12.79 -17.16 -2.93
CA VAL A 149 -13.55 -16.44 -3.96
C VAL A 149 -14.33 -17.42 -4.87
N ARG A 150 -13.72 -18.55 -5.22
CA ARG A 150 -14.42 -19.62 -5.97
C ARG A 150 -15.57 -20.22 -5.16
N GLN A 151 -15.34 -20.52 -3.87
CA GLN A 151 -16.40 -21.05 -2.99
C GLN A 151 -17.56 -20.05 -2.84
N ALA A 152 -17.25 -18.76 -2.79
CA ALA A 152 -18.25 -17.68 -2.79
C ALA A 152 -18.97 -17.52 -4.14
N LYS A 153 -18.59 -18.31 -5.16
CA LYS A 153 -19.18 -18.27 -6.52
C LYS A 153 -19.14 -16.87 -7.12
N ALA A 154 -18.05 -16.13 -6.91
CA ALA A 154 -17.84 -14.83 -7.56
C ALA A 154 -17.72 -15.01 -9.08
N ASP A 155 -18.18 -14.02 -9.82
CA ASP A 155 -18.09 -14.01 -11.28
C ASP A 155 -16.72 -13.52 -11.74
N VAL A 156 -16.12 -12.60 -10.96
CA VAL A 156 -14.85 -11.94 -11.27
C VAL A 156 -14.00 -11.82 -10.00
N PHE A 157 -12.71 -11.99 -10.16
CA PHE A 157 -11.72 -11.73 -9.12
C PHE A 157 -10.65 -10.77 -9.62
N LEU A 158 -10.66 -9.54 -9.11
CA LEU A 158 -9.63 -8.54 -9.37
C LEU A 158 -8.43 -8.78 -8.43
N VAL A 159 -7.25 -8.88 -9.00
CA VAL A 159 -6.00 -9.14 -8.26
C VAL A 159 -4.92 -8.17 -8.73
N PRO A 160 -3.92 -7.84 -7.90
CA PRO A 160 -2.77 -7.09 -8.36
C PRO A 160 -2.11 -7.75 -9.57
N ALA A 161 -1.69 -6.95 -10.55
CA ALA A 161 -0.98 -7.44 -11.72
C ALA A 161 0.37 -8.09 -11.35
N GLY A 162 0.97 -8.79 -12.29
CA GLY A 162 2.25 -9.48 -12.10
C GLY A 162 2.11 -10.78 -11.30
N GLU A 163 2.92 -10.93 -10.25
CA GLU A 163 3.05 -12.17 -9.47
C GLU A 163 1.71 -12.65 -8.88
N ASN A 164 0.90 -11.75 -8.32
CA ASN A 164 -0.38 -12.14 -7.72
C ASN A 164 -1.33 -12.75 -8.74
N ALA A 165 -1.39 -12.19 -9.95
CA ALA A 165 -2.20 -12.76 -11.02
C ALA A 165 -1.66 -14.13 -11.50
N ALA A 166 -0.34 -14.28 -11.56
CA ALA A 166 0.30 -15.54 -11.91
C ALA A 166 -0.01 -16.63 -10.87
N ILE A 167 0.00 -16.29 -9.58
CA ILE A 167 -0.37 -17.21 -8.48
C ILE A 167 -1.87 -17.57 -8.52
N ALA A 168 -2.77 -16.62 -8.83
CA ALA A 168 -4.21 -16.87 -8.80
C ALA A 168 -4.68 -17.80 -9.95
N ARG A 169 -4.17 -17.62 -11.16
CA ARG A 169 -4.64 -18.30 -12.38
C ARG A 169 -4.69 -19.83 -12.29
N PRO A 170 -3.68 -20.55 -11.79
CA PRO A 170 -3.72 -22.01 -11.69
C PRO A 170 -4.85 -22.53 -10.78
N TYR A 171 -5.33 -21.73 -9.85
CA TYR A 171 -6.36 -22.08 -8.87
C TYR A 171 -7.74 -21.49 -9.18
N ALA A 172 -7.84 -20.75 -10.28
CA ALA A 172 -9.05 -20.03 -10.67
C ALA A 172 -10.21 -20.98 -11.07
N GLY A 173 -9.91 -22.15 -11.69
CA GLY A 173 -10.94 -22.97 -12.31
C GLY A 173 -11.72 -22.15 -13.35
N GLY A 174 -13.05 -22.03 -13.19
CA GLY A 174 -13.88 -21.19 -14.06
C GLY A 174 -13.99 -19.73 -13.66
N LEU A 175 -13.34 -19.30 -12.55
CA LEU A 175 -13.36 -17.94 -12.07
C LEU A 175 -12.55 -17.02 -12.99
N ARG A 176 -13.13 -15.91 -13.43
CA ARG A 176 -12.43 -14.91 -14.23
C ARG A 176 -11.49 -14.09 -13.34
N VAL A 177 -10.19 -14.37 -13.40
CA VAL A 177 -9.13 -13.63 -12.71
C VAL A 177 -8.63 -12.51 -13.61
N ILE A 178 -8.74 -11.26 -13.16
CA ILE A 178 -8.36 -10.07 -13.91
C ILE A 178 -7.28 -9.32 -13.16
N PRO A 179 -6.06 -9.16 -13.75
CA PRO A 179 -5.00 -8.37 -13.16
C PRO A 179 -5.30 -6.88 -13.29
N VAL A 180 -5.02 -6.13 -12.22
CA VAL A 180 -5.15 -4.66 -12.20
C VAL A 180 -3.93 -4.02 -11.54
N GLU A 181 -3.50 -2.88 -12.08
CA GLU A 181 -2.36 -2.09 -11.59
C GLU A 181 -2.82 -0.85 -10.81
N SER A 182 -4.09 -0.45 -10.99
CA SER A 182 -4.63 0.74 -10.33
C SER A 182 -6.15 0.63 -10.13
N PHE A 183 -6.67 1.43 -9.20
CA PHE A 183 -8.10 1.60 -8.97
C PHE A 183 -8.83 2.07 -10.24
N ARG A 184 -8.21 2.99 -11.00
CA ARG A 184 -8.76 3.47 -12.27
C ARG A 184 -8.91 2.33 -13.27
N GLN A 185 -7.90 1.48 -13.41
CA GLN A 185 -7.96 0.31 -14.29
C GLN A 185 -9.03 -0.68 -13.83
N ALA A 186 -9.15 -0.94 -12.52
CA ALA A 186 -10.20 -1.80 -11.97
C ALA A 186 -11.60 -1.30 -12.38
N LEU A 187 -11.88 0.00 -12.25
CA LEU A 187 -13.14 0.59 -12.69
C LEU A 187 -13.36 0.48 -14.21
N GLN A 188 -12.31 0.69 -15.01
CA GLN A 188 -12.41 0.56 -16.48
C GLN A 188 -12.74 -0.87 -16.89
N VAL A 189 -12.05 -1.84 -16.31
CA VAL A 189 -12.28 -3.26 -16.60
C VAL A 189 -13.73 -3.65 -16.23
N LEU A 190 -14.19 -3.30 -15.04
CA LEU A 190 -15.56 -3.63 -14.60
C LEU A 190 -16.62 -3.04 -15.54
N LYS A 191 -16.40 -1.82 -16.07
CA LYS A 191 -17.31 -1.19 -17.05
C LYS A 191 -17.39 -1.92 -18.38
N THR A 192 -16.36 -2.69 -18.76
CA THR A 192 -16.30 -3.42 -20.03
C THR A 192 -16.87 -4.84 -19.94
N LEU A 193 -17.11 -5.33 -18.72
CA LEU A 193 -17.69 -6.66 -18.54
C LEU A 193 -19.18 -6.67 -18.93
N PRO A 194 -19.69 -7.80 -19.44
CA PRO A 194 -21.13 -7.96 -19.67
C PRO A 194 -21.89 -7.73 -18.38
N GLN A 195 -23.04 -7.09 -18.48
CA GLN A 195 -24.02 -7.06 -17.39
C GLN A 195 -24.61 -8.44 -17.18
N LYS A 196 -24.95 -8.75 -15.95
CA LYS A 196 -25.65 -9.98 -15.59
C LYS A 196 -27.15 -9.74 -15.49
#